data_c784ce4ec79efff7120af2be0a63250f
#
_entry.id   c784ce4ec79efff7120af2be0a63250f
#
_cell.length_a   1.000
_cell.length_b   1.000
_cell.length_c   1.000
_cell.angle_alpha   90.00
_cell.angle_beta   90.00
_cell.angle_gamma   90.00
#
_symmetry.space_group_name_H-M   'P 1'
#
loop_
_entity.id
_entity.type
_entity.pdbx_description
1 polymer ?
#
loop_
_entity_poly.entity_id
_entity_poly.type
_entity_poly.pdbx_seq_one_letter_code
_entity_poly.pdbx_strand_id
1 'polypeptide(L)'
;MAKILPLIVLILAGYSAAVPYFEGGDSHVNHWLFGELWLPRTLVAIGAGAALGLSGAIFQSLTKNPLGSPDIIGINAGASVGAIAVSLIWVNSLPIAAGAMMGALIVLLLILLTLRITGTFGMQMIVAGIAINAFALALVQFALTGVRQEDAYQISIWLSGSLAQRTWQDVMYIGSAIPIFGLGLWALKRPLIVMRLGDHTAQVLGVCVSKVTLMSLIFATLLATFAVVSAGPITFLALVAPHITYKLFKQPLLLLPTAMVGSILLLSADLLARALPKGSSLPVGVVTSALGGIYLLVLLIKAWKR
;
A
#
# COMPACT_ATOMS: atom_id res chain seq x y z
N MET A 1 -0.82 13.97 20.94
CA MET A 1 -1.12 12.90 19.96
C MET A 1 0.09 12.53 19.06
N ALA A 2 0.76 13.48 18.40
CA ALA A 2 1.91 13.14 17.53
C ALA A 2 3.06 12.39 18.22
N LYS A 3 3.31 12.62 19.50
CA LYS A 3 4.34 11.93 20.29
C LYS A 3 3.94 10.53 20.75
N ILE A 4 2.65 10.18 20.69
CA ILE A 4 2.14 8.87 21.13
C ILE A 4 2.20 7.86 19.97
N LEU A 5 2.05 8.30 18.71
CA LEU A 5 2.08 7.41 17.54
C LEU A 5 3.36 6.57 17.43
N PRO A 6 4.59 7.14 17.54
CA PRO A 6 5.80 6.33 17.49
C PRO A 6 5.88 5.32 18.63
N LEU A 7 5.39 5.66 19.83
CA LEU A 7 5.34 4.73 20.95
C LEU A 7 4.40 3.55 20.66
N ILE A 8 3.24 3.80 20.07
CA ILE A 8 2.30 2.74 19.67
C ILE A 8 2.94 1.83 18.60
N VAL A 9 3.63 2.40 17.60
CA VAL A 9 4.35 1.60 16.59
C VAL A 9 5.40 0.72 17.26
N LEU A 10 6.20 1.26 18.17
CA LEU A 10 7.23 0.51 18.90
C LEU A 10 6.65 -0.62 19.77
N ILE A 11 5.55 -0.36 20.49
CA ILE A 11 4.88 -1.37 21.30
C ILE A 11 4.32 -2.50 20.42
N LEU A 12 3.61 -2.16 19.36
CA LEU A 12 3.04 -3.15 18.43
C LEU A 12 4.15 -3.94 17.72
N ALA A 13 5.22 -3.27 17.30
CA ALA A 13 6.36 -3.93 16.67
C ALA A 13 7.07 -4.87 17.65
N GLY A 14 7.33 -4.42 18.87
CA GLY A 14 7.92 -5.24 19.92
C GLY A 14 7.07 -6.46 20.27
N TYR A 15 5.76 -6.28 20.42
CA TYR A 15 4.83 -7.38 20.63
C TYR A 15 4.80 -8.34 19.44
N SER A 16 4.69 -7.83 18.21
CA SER A 16 4.68 -8.63 16.99
C SER A 16 5.95 -9.48 16.83
N ALA A 17 7.10 -8.92 17.17
CA ALA A 17 8.38 -9.61 17.10
C ALA A 17 8.57 -10.61 18.26
N ALA A 18 7.99 -10.35 19.44
CA ALA A 18 8.15 -11.18 20.63
C ALA A 18 7.20 -12.39 20.69
N VAL A 19 6.18 -12.47 19.84
CA VAL A 19 5.21 -13.59 19.82
C VAL A 19 5.87 -14.99 19.88
N PRO A 20 6.97 -15.28 19.14
CA PRO A 20 7.60 -16.61 19.19
C PRO A 20 8.08 -17.03 20.56
N TYR A 21 8.49 -16.07 21.41
CA TYR A 21 8.98 -16.36 22.76
C TYR A 21 7.85 -16.77 23.72
N PHE A 22 6.61 -16.44 23.42
CA PHE A 22 5.45 -16.81 24.24
C PHE A 22 4.82 -18.15 23.84
N GLU A 23 5.17 -18.69 22.65
CA GLU A 23 4.60 -19.95 22.16
C GLU A 23 5.34 -21.20 22.65
N GLY A 24 6.42 -21.06 23.40
CA GLY A 24 7.18 -22.14 24.07
C GLY A 24 7.95 -23.04 23.10
N GLY A 25 9.27 -22.96 23.14
CA GLY A 25 10.19 -23.80 22.36
C GLY A 25 11.62 -23.65 22.86
N ASP A 26 12.55 -24.44 22.29
CA ASP A 26 13.98 -24.32 22.59
C ASP A 26 14.49 -22.91 22.28
N SER A 27 15.26 -22.34 23.21
CA SER A 27 15.77 -20.96 23.12
C SER A 27 16.55 -20.67 21.82
N HIS A 28 17.30 -21.65 21.30
CA HIS A 28 18.03 -21.53 20.03
C HIS A 28 17.12 -21.47 18.81
N VAL A 29 16.07 -22.27 18.77
CA VAL A 29 15.06 -22.27 17.70
C VAL A 29 14.29 -20.95 17.71
N ASN A 30 13.91 -20.47 18.90
CA ASN A 30 13.19 -19.20 19.03
C ASN A 30 14.04 -18.00 18.57
N HIS A 31 15.35 -18.01 18.86
CA HIS A 31 16.25 -16.93 18.42
C HIS A 31 16.41 -16.89 16.89
N TRP A 32 16.53 -18.04 16.25
CA TRP A 32 16.58 -18.14 14.79
C TRP A 32 15.25 -17.70 14.16
N LEU A 33 14.12 -18.20 14.65
CA LEU A 33 12.80 -17.82 14.19
C LEU A 33 12.57 -16.30 14.31
N PHE A 34 13.03 -15.71 15.42
CA PHE A 34 12.96 -14.27 15.62
C PHE A 34 13.72 -13.50 14.53
N GLY A 35 14.99 -13.90 14.27
CA GLY A 35 15.86 -13.19 13.32
C GLY A 35 15.43 -13.34 11.84
N GLU A 36 15.02 -14.55 11.46
CA GLU A 36 14.80 -14.89 10.05
C GLU A 36 13.32 -14.78 9.59
N LEU A 37 12.37 -14.89 10.52
CA LEU A 37 10.96 -14.88 10.16
C LEU A 37 10.18 -13.69 10.75
N TRP A 38 10.30 -13.48 12.07
CA TRP A 38 9.43 -12.50 12.74
C TRP A 38 9.91 -11.07 12.58
N LEU A 39 11.21 -10.85 12.64
CA LEU A 39 11.77 -9.51 12.49
C LEU A 39 11.58 -8.95 11.08
N PRO A 40 11.92 -9.68 9.98
CA PRO A 40 11.62 -9.21 8.62
C PRO A 40 10.12 -8.95 8.40
N ARG A 41 9.26 -9.86 8.85
CA ARG A 41 7.79 -9.69 8.77
C ARG A 41 7.32 -8.39 9.42
N THR A 42 7.80 -8.12 10.63
CA THR A 42 7.43 -6.91 11.39
C THR A 42 7.95 -5.65 10.70
N LEU A 43 9.19 -5.65 10.21
CA LEU A 43 9.78 -4.52 9.50
C LEU A 43 9.07 -4.25 8.16
N VAL A 44 8.72 -5.29 7.41
CA VAL A 44 7.93 -5.16 6.19
C VAL A 44 6.54 -4.61 6.51
N ALA A 45 5.89 -5.06 7.59
CA ALA A 45 4.58 -4.52 8.00
C ALA A 45 4.65 -3.02 8.31
N ILE A 46 5.68 -2.58 9.06
CA ILE A 46 5.91 -1.16 9.35
C ILE A 46 6.13 -0.38 8.05
N GLY A 47 7.05 -0.85 7.21
CA GLY A 47 7.44 -0.18 5.99
C GLY A 47 6.33 -0.11 4.96
N ALA A 48 5.68 -1.23 4.65
CA ALA A 48 4.57 -1.29 3.69
C ALA A 48 3.38 -0.47 4.18
N GLY A 49 3.06 -0.53 5.48
CA GLY A 49 2.03 0.31 6.08
C GLY A 49 2.32 1.80 5.94
N ALA A 50 3.55 2.22 6.23
CA ALA A 50 4.00 3.60 6.06
C ALA A 50 3.93 4.05 4.61
N ALA A 51 4.42 3.24 3.68
CA ALA A 51 4.45 3.54 2.25
C ALA A 51 3.04 3.69 1.66
N LEU A 52 2.13 2.77 1.99
CA LEU A 52 0.73 2.84 1.57
C LEU A 52 0.01 4.05 2.18
N GLY A 53 0.27 4.36 3.46
CA GLY A 53 -0.27 5.55 4.11
C GLY A 53 0.18 6.85 3.43
N LEU A 54 1.49 6.98 3.13
CA LEU A 54 2.05 8.11 2.39
C LEU A 54 1.46 8.22 1.00
N SER A 55 1.46 7.12 0.25
CA SER A 55 0.89 7.07 -1.10
C SER A 55 -0.58 7.53 -1.10
N GLY A 56 -1.40 6.96 -0.21
CA GLY A 56 -2.80 7.33 -0.06
C GLY A 56 -3.03 8.81 0.24
N ALA A 57 -2.22 9.41 1.14
CA ALA A 57 -2.31 10.84 1.46
C ALA A 57 -2.06 11.72 0.23
N ILE A 58 -1.11 11.34 -0.62
CA ILE A 58 -0.82 12.06 -1.86
C ILE A 58 -1.95 11.88 -2.87
N PHE A 59 -2.44 10.64 -3.09
CA PHE A 59 -3.56 10.40 -4.00
C PHE A 59 -4.81 11.17 -3.59
N GLN A 60 -5.17 11.20 -2.29
CA GLN A 60 -6.28 12.00 -1.78
C GLN A 60 -6.07 13.50 -1.99
N SER A 61 -4.83 13.98 -1.84
CA SER A 61 -4.49 15.39 -2.08
C SER A 61 -4.60 15.77 -3.55
N LEU A 62 -4.08 14.94 -4.46
CA LEU A 62 -4.09 15.19 -5.90
C LEU A 62 -5.50 15.08 -6.50
N THR A 63 -6.26 14.07 -6.09
CA THR A 63 -7.65 13.88 -6.57
C THR A 63 -8.64 14.83 -5.90
N LYS A 64 -8.21 15.55 -4.86
CA LYS A 64 -9.10 16.36 -3.99
C LYS A 64 -10.31 15.55 -3.49
N ASN A 65 -10.13 14.25 -3.34
CA ASN A 65 -11.17 13.30 -2.96
C ASN A 65 -10.66 12.40 -1.81
N PRO A 66 -11.36 12.34 -0.68
CA PRO A 66 -10.98 11.48 0.45
C PRO A 66 -10.99 9.98 0.14
N LEU A 67 -11.60 9.57 -0.95
CA LEU A 67 -11.62 8.20 -1.43
C LEU A 67 -10.48 7.89 -2.42
N GLY A 68 -9.65 8.87 -2.79
CA GLY A 68 -8.51 8.67 -3.69
C GLY A 68 -7.49 7.68 -3.09
N SER A 69 -7.17 6.62 -3.80
CA SER A 69 -6.13 5.66 -3.40
C SER A 69 -5.40 5.08 -4.61
N PRO A 70 -4.16 4.59 -4.46
CA PRO A 70 -3.43 3.91 -5.52
C PRO A 70 -4.14 2.66 -6.04
N ASP A 71 -4.94 2.02 -5.20
CA ASP A 71 -5.71 0.81 -5.54
C ASP A 71 -6.77 1.08 -6.61
N ILE A 72 -7.47 2.23 -6.52
CA ILE A 72 -8.52 2.62 -7.47
C ILE A 72 -7.93 2.85 -8.87
N ILE A 73 -6.68 3.29 -8.94
CA ILE A 73 -5.98 3.56 -10.19
C ILE A 73 -5.39 2.27 -10.81
N GLY A 74 -5.49 1.14 -10.09
CA GLY A 74 -5.14 -0.18 -10.62
C GLY A 74 -3.70 -0.60 -10.40
N ILE A 75 -2.95 0.05 -9.49
CA ILE A 75 -1.54 -0.31 -9.20
C ILE A 75 -1.45 -1.74 -8.67
N ASN A 76 -2.31 -2.10 -7.72
CA ASN A 76 -2.38 -3.46 -7.17
C ASN A 76 -2.73 -4.49 -8.24
N ALA A 77 -3.71 -4.18 -9.10
CA ALA A 77 -4.12 -5.08 -10.18
C ALA A 77 -3.03 -5.25 -11.23
N GLY A 78 -2.33 -4.17 -11.61
CA GLY A 78 -1.19 -4.23 -12.51
C GLY A 78 -0.05 -5.05 -11.95
N ALA A 79 0.29 -4.87 -10.68
CA ALA A 79 1.29 -5.69 -9.98
C ALA A 79 0.88 -7.17 -9.98
N SER A 80 -0.40 -7.47 -9.80
CA SER A 80 -0.95 -8.82 -9.83
C SER A 80 -0.80 -9.46 -11.22
N VAL A 81 -1.13 -8.72 -12.29
CA VAL A 81 -0.93 -9.19 -13.68
C VAL A 81 0.55 -9.51 -13.93
N GLY A 82 1.45 -8.61 -13.55
CA GLY A 82 2.88 -8.81 -13.75
C GLY A 82 3.43 -9.98 -12.94
N ALA A 83 2.98 -10.15 -11.70
CA ALA A 83 3.34 -11.28 -10.85
C ALA A 83 2.93 -12.61 -11.47
N ILE A 84 1.69 -12.71 -11.96
CA ILE A 84 1.16 -13.90 -12.64
C ILE A 84 1.90 -14.16 -13.95
N ALA A 85 2.13 -13.11 -14.76
CA ALA A 85 2.83 -13.25 -16.02
C ALA A 85 4.25 -13.86 -15.82
N VAL A 86 4.98 -13.41 -14.82
CA VAL A 86 6.29 -13.99 -14.49
C VAL A 86 6.16 -15.42 -13.96
N SER A 87 5.17 -15.70 -13.12
CA SER A 87 4.96 -17.04 -12.58
C SER A 87 4.60 -18.08 -13.67
N LEU A 88 3.94 -17.64 -14.76
CA LEU A 88 3.49 -18.54 -15.83
C LEU A 88 4.50 -18.65 -17.00
N ILE A 89 5.12 -17.52 -17.38
CA ILE A 89 5.94 -17.44 -18.59
C ILE A 89 7.41 -17.68 -18.28
N TRP A 90 7.90 -17.16 -17.15
CA TRP A 90 9.32 -17.24 -16.75
C TRP A 90 9.50 -18.04 -15.45
N VAL A 91 8.93 -19.25 -15.41
CA VAL A 91 9.06 -20.16 -14.27
C VAL A 91 10.54 -20.35 -13.93
N ASN A 92 10.91 -20.05 -12.67
CA ASN A 92 12.28 -20.14 -12.14
C ASN A 92 13.34 -19.19 -12.75
N SER A 93 12.98 -18.29 -13.66
CA SER A 93 13.94 -17.35 -14.27
C SER A 93 13.93 -15.97 -13.62
N LEU A 94 12.77 -15.50 -13.16
CA LEU A 94 12.59 -14.20 -12.54
C LEU A 94 11.79 -14.31 -11.23
N PRO A 95 12.12 -13.51 -10.21
CA PRO A 95 11.32 -13.47 -8.98
C PRO A 95 9.95 -12.83 -9.24
N ILE A 96 8.92 -13.32 -8.56
CA ILE A 96 7.54 -12.78 -8.63
C ILE A 96 7.52 -11.26 -8.35
N ALA A 97 8.38 -10.81 -7.44
CA ALA A 97 8.57 -9.40 -7.11
C ALA A 97 8.94 -8.54 -8.34
N ALA A 98 9.79 -9.04 -9.24
CA ALA A 98 10.16 -8.34 -10.47
C ALA A 98 8.95 -8.21 -11.41
N GLY A 99 8.16 -9.28 -11.55
CA GLY A 99 6.92 -9.23 -12.32
C GLY A 99 5.93 -8.22 -11.76
N ALA A 100 5.70 -8.25 -10.45
CA ALA A 100 4.82 -7.28 -9.78
C ALA A 100 5.28 -5.84 -9.99
N MET A 101 6.59 -5.58 -9.89
CA MET A 101 7.15 -4.26 -10.16
C MET A 101 6.92 -3.82 -11.61
N MET A 102 7.20 -4.70 -12.58
CA MET A 102 6.97 -4.41 -14.00
C MET A 102 5.50 -4.10 -14.29
N GLY A 103 4.58 -4.90 -13.78
CA GLY A 103 3.13 -4.68 -13.95
C GLY A 103 2.66 -3.36 -13.35
N ALA A 104 3.12 -3.01 -12.16
CA ALA A 104 2.81 -1.72 -11.53
C ALA A 104 3.42 -0.53 -12.30
N LEU A 105 4.64 -0.66 -12.84
CA LEU A 105 5.27 0.36 -13.67
C LEU A 105 4.55 0.56 -15.00
N ILE A 106 4.01 -0.51 -15.61
CA ILE A 106 3.17 -0.41 -16.81
C ILE A 106 1.90 0.40 -16.50
N VAL A 107 1.23 0.13 -15.36
CA VAL A 107 0.08 0.92 -14.94
C VAL A 107 0.47 2.38 -14.70
N LEU A 108 1.60 2.65 -14.01
CA LEU A 108 2.11 4.02 -13.86
C LEU A 108 2.29 4.70 -15.21
N LEU A 109 2.90 4.02 -16.19
CA LEU A 109 3.08 4.56 -17.54
C LEU A 109 1.75 4.90 -18.20
N LEU A 110 0.76 4.00 -18.13
CA LEU A 110 -0.59 4.25 -18.67
C LEU A 110 -1.25 5.47 -18.01
N ILE A 111 -1.10 5.63 -16.72
CA ILE A 111 -1.59 6.78 -15.96
C ILE A 111 -0.89 8.06 -16.42
N LEU A 112 0.43 8.04 -16.58
CA LEU A 112 1.21 9.19 -17.07
C LEU A 112 0.82 9.57 -18.50
N LEU A 113 0.56 8.60 -19.37
CA LEU A 113 0.06 8.84 -20.72
C LEU A 113 -1.32 9.48 -20.67
N THR A 114 -2.22 8.98 -19.82
CA THR A 114 -3.55 9.59 -19.62
C THR A 114 -3.42 11.04 -19.14
N LEU A 115 -2.56 11.31 -18.16
CA LEU A 115 -2.31 12.67 -17.68
C LEU A 115 -1.76 13.59 -18.78
N ARG A 116 -0.89 13.08 -19.64
CA ARG A 116 -0.35 13.84 -20.77
C ARG A 116 -1.43 14.20 -21.80
N ILE A 117 -2.37 13.30 -22.05
CA ILE A 117 -3.47 13.50 -23.02
C ILE A 117 -4.52 14.45 -22.45
N THR A 118 -4.92 14.27 -21.19
CA THR A 118 -6.01 15.04 -20.56
C THR A 118 -5.57 16.38 -20.01
N GLY A 119 -4.28 16.54 -19.72
CA GLY A 119 -3.69 17.75 -19.14
C GLY A 119 -4.06 18.02 -17.66
N THR A 120 -5.00 17.25 -17.09
CA THR A 120 -5.54 17.48 -15.75
C THR A 120 -5.60 16.18 -14.92
N PHE A 121 -5.29 16.30 -13.64
CA PHE A 121 -5.50 15.23 -12.65
C PHE A 121 -6.90 15.35 -12.06
N GLY A 122 -7.91 14.85 -12.78
CA GLY A 122 -9.31 15.00 -12.41
C GLY A 122 -10.11 13.70 -12.56
N MET A 123 -11.42 13.85 -12.74
CA MET A 123 -12.37 12.73 -12.86
C MET A 123 -12.00 11.75 -13.98
N GLN A 124 -11.48 12.27 -15.11
CA GLN A 124 -11.06 11.45 -16.25
C GLN A 124 -9.97 10.44 -15.88
N MET A 125 -9.05 10.84 -15.00
CA MET A 125 -7.98 9.96 -14.55
C MET A 125 -8.47 8.88 -13.57
N ILE A 126 -9.48 9.20 -12.75
CA ILE A 126 -10.13 8.21 -11.89
C ILE A 126 -10.86 7.18 -12.76
N VAL A 127 -11.60 7.63 -13.78
CA VAL A 127 -12.31 6.74 -14.72
C VAL A 127 -11.32 5.87 -15.50
N ALA A 128 -10.22 6.44 -16.00
CA ALA A 128 -9.16 5.67 -16.66
C ALA A 128 -8.54 4.63 -15.71
N GLY A 129 -8.29 5.01 -14.46
CA GLY A 129 -7.78 4.10 -13.43
C GLY A 129 -8.73 2.93 -13.15
N ILE A 130 -10.03 3.21 -13.03
CA ILE A 130 -11.05 2.16 -12.85
C ILE A 130 -11.06 1.21 -14.06
N ALA A 131 -10.98 1.74 -15.28
CA ALA A 131 -10.93 0.93 -16.50
C ALA A 131 -9.68 0.05 -16.56
N ILE A 132 -8.50 0.62 -16.24
CA ILE A 132 -7.22 -0.12 -16.16
C ILE A 132 -7.31 -1.22 -15.10
N ASN A 133 -7.85 -0.90 -13.92
CA ASN A 133 -8.04 -1.86 -12.83
C ASN A 133 -8.96 -3.01 -13.24
N ALA A 134 -10.12 -2.70 -13.85
CA ALA A 134 -11.07 -3.72 -14.31
C ALA A 134 -10.45 -4.62 -15.40
N PHE A 135 -9.72 -4.04 -16.34
CA PHE A 135 -9.02 -4.79 -17.39
C PHE A 135 -7.92 -5.69 -16.80
N ALA A 136 -7.12 -5.17 -15.88
CA ALA A 136 -6.07 -5.93 -15.21
C ALA A 136 -6.67 -7.10 -14.40
N LEU A 137 -7.77 -6.87 -13.66
CA LEU A 137 -8.47 -7.95 -12.94
C LEU A 137 -9.02 -9.00 -13.89
N ALA A 138 -9.57 -8.62 -15.05
CA ALA A 138 -10.02 -9.57 -16.06
C ALA A 138 -8.86 -10.44 -16.59
N LEU A 139 -7.68 -9.84 -16.81
CA LEU A 139 -6.46 -10.58 -17.19
C LEU A 139 -6.02 -11.57 -16.10
N VAL A 140 -6.08 -11.16 -14.83
CA VAL A 140 -5.79 -12.05 -13.69
C VAL A 140 -6.73 -13.25 -13.69
N GLN A 141 -8.04 -13.01 -13.81
CA GLN A 141 -9.05 -14.07 -13.83
C GLN A 141 -8.84 -15.01 -15.04
N PHE A 142 -8.62 -14.45 -16.22
CA PHE A 142 -8.33 -15.23 -17.41
C PHE A 142 -7.09 -16.11 -17.26
N ALA A 143 -5.99 -15.55 -16.72
CA ALA A 143 -4.77 -16.30 -16.49
C ALA A 143 -4.99 -17.47 -15.53
N LEU A 144 -5.76 -17.29 -14.46
CA LEU A 144 -6.05 -18.35 -13.49
C LEU A 144 -6.87 -19.52 -14.07
N THR A 145 -7.63 -19.32 -15.15
CA THR A 145 -8.37 -20.43 -15.80
C THR A 145 -7.48 -21.41 -16.56
N GLY A 146 -6.30 -20.96 -16.99
CA GLY A 146 -5.34 -21.78 -17.74
C GLY A 146 -4.26 -22.48 -16.90
N VAL A 147 -4.26 -22.29 -15.57
CA VAL A 147 -3.24 -22.78 -14.66
C VAL A 147 -3.69 -24.05 -13.96
N ARG A 148 -2.75 -24.94 -13.60
CA ARG A 148 -3.05 -26.10 -12.77
C ARG A 148 -3.56 -25.65 -11.39
N GLN A 149 -4.42 -26.44 -10.80
CA GLN A 149 -5.09 -26.08 -9.55
C GLN A 149 -4.10 -25.78 -8.38
N GLU A 150 -2.98 -26.50 -8.33
CA GLU A 150 -1.94 -26.30 -7.34
C GLU A 150 -1.25 -24.94 -7.47
N ASP A 151 -0.89 -24.55 -8.70
CA ASP A 151 -0.24 -23.29 -9.01
C ASP A 151 -1.22 -22.11 -8.80
N ALA A 152 -2.50 -22.29 -9.18
CA ALA A 152 -3.56 -21.31 -8.96
C ALA A 152 -3.76 -21.01 -7.47
N TYR A 153 -3.64 -22.02 -6.60
CA TYR A 153 -3.74 -21.84 -5.16
C TYR A 153 -2.60 -20.97 -4.61
N GLN A 154 -1.35 -21.23 -4.99
CA GLN A 154 -0.20 -20.44 -4.56
C GLN A 154 -0.29 -18.98 -5.02
N ILE A 155 -0.66 -18.78 -6.29
CA ILE A 155 -0.88 -17.45 -6.86
C ILE A 155 -1.99 -16.72 -6.08
N SER A 156 -3.08 -17.39 -5.76
CA SER A 156 -4.21 -16.81 -5.01
C SER A 156 -3.82 -16.36 -3.60
N ILE A 157 -2.94 -17.11 -2.91
CA ILE A 157 -2.39 -16.69 -1.61
C ILE A 157 -1.59 -15.39 -1.76
N TRP A 158 -0.73 -15.31 -2.78
CA TRP A 158 0.06 -14.10 -3.03
C TRP A 158 -0.83 -12.90 -3.37
N LEU A 159 -1.86 -13.10 -4.22
CA LEU A 159 -2.84 -12.08 -4.61
C LEU A 159 -3.71 -11.59 -3.44
N SER A 160 -3.83 -12.39 -2.40
CA SER A 160 -4.56 -12.00 -1.19
C SER A 160 -3.78 -11.06 -0.28
N GLY A 161 -2.49 -10.81 -0.58
CA GLY A 161 -1.60 -10.01 0.26
C GLY A 161 -1.25 -10.72 1.58
N SER A 162 0.01 -11.11 1.74
CA SER A 162 0.46 -11.84 2.92
C SER A 162 1.78 -11.31 3.43
N LEU A 163 1.91 -11.25 4.74
CA LEU A 163 3.18 -10.97 5.41
C LEU A 163 3.89 -12.25 5.88
N ALA A 164 3.30 -13.42 5.64
CA ALA A 164 3.96 -14.69 5.91
C ALA A 164 5.17 -14.87 4.99
N GLN A 165 6.23 -15.48 5.51
CA GLN A 165 7.46 -15.79 4.77
C GLN A 165 8.16 -14.57 4.14
N ARG A 166 8.09 -13.39 4.76
CA ARG A 166 8.84 -12.23 4.32
C ARG A 166 10.31 -12.36 4.72
N THR A 167 11.18 -11.96 3.80
CA THR A 167 12.63 -12.10 3.91
C THR A 167 13.32 -10.75 4.12
N TRP A 168 14.60 -10.77 4.45
CA TRP A 168 15.42 -9.56 4.50
C TRP A 168 15.50 -8.83 3.15
N GLN A 169 15.30 -9.51 2.03
CA GLN A 169 15.21 -8.87 0.71
C GLN A 169 13.98 -7.96 0.61
N ASP A 170 12.83 -8.41 1.13
CA ASP A 170 11.61 -7.59 1.18
C ASP A 170 11.79 -6.36 2.07
N VAL A 171 12.51 -6.52 3.19
CA VAL A 171 12.89 -5.41 4.07
C VAL A 171 13.77 -4.41 3.33
N MET A 172 14.76 -4.86 2.55
CA MET A 172 15.61 -3.97 1.76
C MET A 172 14.82 -3.22 0.68
N TYR A 173 13.89 -3.88 -0.01
CA TYR A 173 13.04 -3.21 -1.00
C TYR A 173 12.24 -2.07 -0.39
N ILE A 174 11.47 -2.34 0.66
CA ILE A 174 10.65 -1.29 1.27
C ILE A 174 11.49 -0.28 2.07
N GLY A 175 12.57 -0.73 2.71
CA GLY A 175 13.49 0.09 3.48
C GLY A 175 14.25 1.09 2.63
N SER A 176 14.55 0.77 1.37
CA SER A 176 15.15 1.72 0.41
C SER A 176 14.12 2.68 -0.18
N ALA A 177 12.90 2.20 -0.44
CA ALA A 177 11.86 3.00 -1.07
C ALA A 177 11.38 4.16 -0.20
N ILE A 178 11.21 3.93 1.11
CA ILE A 178 10.68 4.95 2.03
C ILE A 178 11.57 6.19 2.10
N PRO A 179 12.89 6.12 2.36
CA PRO A 179 13.72 7.31 2.38
C PRO A 179 13.80 7.99 1.02
N ILE A 180 13.94 7.24 -0.08
CA ILE A 180 14.09 7.82 -1.42
C ILE A 180 12.83 8.58 -1.83
N PHE A 181 11.69 7.91 -1.86
CA PHE A 181 10.45 8.49 -2.35
C PHE A 181 9.70 9.28 -1.28
N GLY A 182 9.81 8.88 -0.01
CA GLY A 182 9.22 9.61 1.11
C GLY A 182 9.86 10.99 1.33
N LEU A 183 11.18 11.12 1.21
CA LEU A 183 11.87 12.43 1.23
C LEU A 183 11.48 13.27 0.01
N GLY A 184 11.34 12.64 -1.18
CA GLY A 184 10.82 13.32 -2.35
C GLY A 184 9.42 13.91 -2.12
N LEU A 185 8.51 13.15 -1.51
CA LEU A 185 7.18 13.64 -1.12
C LEU A 185 7.24 14.70 -0.02
N TRP A 186 8.16 14.57 0.92
CA TRP A 186 8.38 15.59 1.95
C TRP A 186 8.78 16.95 1.35
N ALA A 187 9.68 16.95 0.36
CA ALA A 187 10.07 18.15 -0.36
C ALA A 187 8.88 18.80 -1.09
N LEU A 188 7.96 17.98 -1.63
CA LEU A 188 6.76 18.44 -2.33
C LEU A 188 5.59 18.83 -1.39
N LYS A 189 5.71 18.63 -0.08
CA LYS A 189 4.63 18.87 0.88
C LYS A 189 4.11 20.29 0.83
N ARG A 190 5.00 21.30 0.81
CA ARG A 190 4.60 22.71 0.80
C ARG A 190 3.82 23.09 -0.47
N PRO A 191 4.33 22.82 -1.69
CA PRO A 191 3.57 23.01 -2.92
C PRO A 191 2.21 22.31 -2.92
N LEU A 192 2.13 21.06 -2.45
CA LEU A 192 0.88 20.30 -2.39
C LEU A 192 -0.16 20.95 -1.46
N ILE A 193 0.27 21.53 -0.34
CA ILE A 193 -0.64 22.26 0.56
C ILE A 193 -1.18 23.51 -0.14
N VAL A 194 -0.34 24.24 -0.88
CA VAL A 194 -0.76 25.44 -1.64
C VAL A 194 -1.76 25.05 -2.74
N MET A 195 -1.56 23.93 -3.44
CA MET A 195 -2.47 23.43 -4.48
C MET A 195 -3.90 23.13 -3.95
N ARG A 196 -4.07 22.94 -2.66
CA ARG A 196 -5.41 22.78 -2.05
C ARG A 196 -6.26 24.04 -2.10
N LEU A 197 -5.65 25.23 -2.23
CA LEU A 197 -6.36 26.50 -2.43
C LEU A 197 -6.92 26.64 -3.86
N GLY A 198 -6.62 25.69 -4.74
CA GLY A 198 -6.99 25.69 -6.15
C GLY A 198 -5.76 25.82 -7.05
N ASP A 199 -5.83 25.19 -8.23
CA ASP A 199 -4.69 25.10 -9.13
C ASP A 199 -4.30 26.48 -9.70
N HIS A 200 -5.30 27.30 -10.01
CA HIS A 200 -5.08 28.68 -10.48
C HIS A 200 -4.40 29.55 -9.41
N THR A 201 -4.90 29.50 -8.17
CA THR A 201 -4.30 30.21 -7.03
C THR A 201 -2.86 29.76 -6.77
N ALA A 202 -2.61 28.46 -6.87
CA ALA A 202 -1.28 27.90 -6.70
C ALA A 202 -0.30 28.37 -7.78
N GLN A 203 -0.75 28.49 -9.03
CA GLN A 203 0.05 29.05 -10.13
C GLN A 203 0.42 30.51 -9.89
N VAL A 204 -0.53 31.35 -9.45
CA VAL A 204 -0.27 32.75 -9.11
C VAL A 204 0.75 32.87 -7.97
N LEU A 205 0.73 31.93 -7.02
CA LEU A 205 1.70 31.84 -5.92
C LEU A 205 3.06 31.20 -6.35
N GLY A 206 3.27 30.99 -7.64
CA GLY A 206 4.56 30.49 -8.18
C GLY A 206 4.72 28.97 -8.15
N VAL A 207 3.67 28.20 -7.86
CA VAL A 207 3.73 26.73 -7.87
C VAL A 207 3.54 26.23 -9.30
N CYS A 208 4.51 25.47 -9.81
CA CYS A 208 4.37 24.75 -11.08
C CYS A 208 3.51 23.50 -10.87
N VAL A 209 2.17 23.67 -10.95
CA VAL A 209 1.17 22.65 -10.63
C VAL A 209 1.43 21.34 -11.41
N SER A 210 1.68 21.41 -12.73
CA SER A 210 1.92 20.23 -13.56
C SER A 210 3.15 19.42 -13.08
N LYS A 211 4.26 20.09 -12.77
CA LYS A 211 5.47 19.43 -12.30
C LYS A 211 5.30 18.81 -10.92
N VAL A 212 4.62 19.52 -10.00
CA VAL A 212 4.35 19.03 -8.64
C VAL A 212 3.41 17.82 -8.69
N THR A 213 2.35 17.87 -9.49
CA THR A 213 1.42 16.75 -9.70
C THR A 213 2.15 15.53 -10.25
N LEU A 214 2.94 15.71 -11.32
CA LEU A 214 3.68 14.63 -11.96
C LEU A 214 4.65 13.94 -10.98
N MET A 215 5.49 14.72 -10.30
CA MET A 215 6.47 14.18 -9.35
C MET A 215 5.80 13.51 -8.15
N SER A 216 4.74 14.11 -7.62
CA SER A 216 3.99 13.53 -6.51
C SER A 216 3.32 12.21 -6.90
N LEU A 217 2.76 12.14 -8.10
CA LEU A 217 2.16 10.92 -8.63
C LEU A 217 3.21 9.81 -8.79
N ILE A 218 4.36 10.11 -9.39
CA ILE A 218 5.45 9.14 -9.56
C ILE A 218 5.91 8.60 -8.20
N PHE A 219 6.23 9.46 -7.25
CA PHE A 219 6.74 9.04 -5.94
C PHE A 219 5.69 8.27 -5.14
N ALA A 220 4.43 8.70 -5.15
CA ALA A 220 3.34 8.01 -4.47
C ALA A 220 3.07 6.64 -5.08
N THR A 221 3.10 6.52 -6.41
CA THR A 221 2.93 5.24 -7.10
C THR A 221 4.09 4.29 -6.83
N LEU A 222 5.32 4.78 -6.86
CA LEU A 222 6.50 3.96 -6.56
C LEU A 222 6.47 3.46 -5.11
N LEU A 223 6.09 4.29 -4.13
CA LEU A 223 5.89 3.83 -2.75
C LEU A 223 4.86 2.71 -2.65
N ALA A 224 3.70 2.86 -3.32
CA ALA A 224 2.69 1.81 -3.36
C ALA A 224 3.22 0.54 -4.05
N THR A 225 3.95 0.68 -5.15
CA THR A 225 4.56 -0.44 -5.87
C THR A 225 5.51 -1.23 -4.99
N PHE A 226 6.42 -0.56 -4.30
CA PHE A 226 7.36 -1.23 -3.39
C PHE A 226 6.65 -1.88 -2.20
N ALA A 227 5.57 -1.29 -1.70
CA ALA A 227 4.74 -1.91 -0.67
C ALA A 227 4.08 -3.21 -1.18
N VAL A 228 3.54 -3.20 -2.40
CA VAL A 228 2.94 -4.39 -3.03
C VAL A 228 3.99 -5.47 -3.32
N VAL A 229 5.16 -5.08 -3.80
CA VAL A 229 6.28 -6.01 -4.05
C VAL A 229 6.70 -6.70 -2.75
N SER A 230 6.79 -5.95 -1.64
CA SER A 230 7.27 -6.46 -0.35
C SER A 230 6.19 -7.18 0.48
N ALA A 231 4.92 -6.84 0.34
CA ALA A 231 3.85 -7.37 1.21
C ALA A 231 2.70 -8.05 0.45
N GLY A 232 2.74 -8.02 -0.89
CA GLY A 232 1.61 -8.38 -1.76
C GLY A 232 0.58 -7.25 -1.84
N PRO A 233 -0.46 -7.40 -2.68
CA PRO A 233 -1.51 -6.40 -2.84
C PRO A 233 -2.36 -6.29 -1.56
N ILE A 234 -2.20 -5.17 -0.85
CA ILE A 234 -2.95 -4.82 0.37
C ILE A 234 -3.91 -3.68 0.02
N THR A 235 -5.19 -3.92 0.16
CA THR A 235 -6.24 -2.96 -0.19
C THR A 235 -6.71 -2.16 1.02
N PHE A 236 -7.39 -1.03 0.76
CA PHE A 236 -8.01 -0.12 1.74
C PHE A 236 -7.07 0.62 2.69
N LEU A 237 -5.86 0.12 2.96
CA LEU A 237 -4.97 0.74 3.94
C LEU A 237 -4.54 2.14 3.51
N ALA A 238 -4.24 2.32 2.21
CA ALA A 238 -3.90 3.60 1.62
C ALA A 238 -5.07 4.61 1.68
N LEU A 239 -6.31 4.14 1.73
CA LEU A 239 -7.49 4.97 1.87
C LEU A 239 -7.75 5.35 3.33
N VAL A 240 -7.64 4.37 4.23
CA VAL A 240 -8.04 4.52 5.64
C VAL A 240 -7.02 5.31 6.45
N ALA A 241 -5.72 5.09 6.23
CA ALA A 241 -4.65 5.73 7.01
C ALA A 241 -4.68 7.27 6.96
N PRO A 242 -4.74 7.94 5.79
CA PRO A 242 -4.82 9.39 5.73
C PRO A 242 -6.14 9.94 6.29
N HIS A 243 -7.24 9.20 6.12
CA HIS A 243 -8.54 9.62 6.66
C HIS A 243 -8.55 9.59 8.20
N ILE A 244 -8.00 8.54 8.82
CA ILE A 244 -7.85 8.49 10.29
C ILE A 244 -6.93 9.61 10.76
N THR A 245 -5.79 9.83 10.08
CA THR A 245 -4.87 10.91 10.41
C THR A 245 -5.55 12.26 10.39
N TYR A 246 -6.33 12.55 9.35
CA TYR A 246 -7.09 13.79 9.27
C TYR A 246 -8.10 13.96 10.42
N LYS A 247 -8.81 12.88 10.79
CA LYS A 247 -9.73 12.91 11.94
C LYS A 247 -9.05 13.19 13.26
N LEU A 248 -7.86 12.62 13.48
CA LEU A 248 -7.10 12.77 14.72
C LEU A 248 -6.48 14.15 14.87
N PHE A 249 -5.93 14.70 13.80
CA PHE A 249 -5.14 15.95 13.84
C PHE A 249 -5.86 17.17 13.27
N LYS A 250 -6.93 16.97 12.52
CA LYS A 250 -7.70 18.03 11.83
C LYS A 250 -6.83 18.94 10.94
N GLN A 251 -5.69 18.45 10.51
CA GLN A 251 -4.75 19.14 9.64
C GLN A 251 -4.55 18.35 8.34
N PRO A 252 -4.50 19.03 7.20
CA PRO A 252 -4.29 18.38 5.92
C PRO A 252 -2.84 17.95 5.72
N LEU A 253 -2.65 16.85 5.00
CA LEU A 253 -1.38 16.39 4.47
C LEU A 253 -0.25 16.25 5.52
N LEU A 254 -0.54 15.59 6.61
CA LEU A 254 0.45 15.23 7.63
C LEU A 254 1.15 13.92 7.23
N LEU A 255 2.25 14.00 6.48
CA LEU A 255 2.93 12.83 5.92
C LEU A 255 3.43 11.86 7.02
N LEU A 256 4.22 12.35 7.98
CA LEU A 256 4.79 11.49 9.02
C LEU A 256 3.72 10.84 9.92
N PRO A 257 2.73 11.55 10.48
CA PRO A 257 1.63 10.92 11.19
C PRO A 257 0.86 9.90 10.35
N THR A 258 0.68 10.16 9.06
CA THR A 258 -0.03 9.22 8.16
C THR A 258 0.77 7.95 7.92
N ALA A 259 2.10 8.06 7.76
CA ALA A 259 2.98 6.90 7.69
C ALA A 259 2.87 6.04 8.95
N MET A 260 2.92 6.67 10.13
CA MET A 260 2.79 5.96 11.42
C MET A 260 1.43 5.29 11.58
N VAL A 261 0.32 5.97 11.23
CA VAL A 261 -1.02 5.38 11.25
C VAL A 261 -1.12 4.20 10.30
N GLY A 262 -0.54 4.30 9.09
CA GLY A 262 -0.47 3.18 8.14
C GLY A 262 0.28 1.98 8.72
N SER A 263 1.43 2.21 9.37
CA SER A 263 2.19 1.16 10.05
C SER A 263 1.39 0.51 11.19
N ILE A 264 0.72 1.31 12.02
CA ILE A 264 -0.13 0.81 13.12
C ILE A 264 -1.26 -0.07 12.57
N LEU A 265 -1.93 0.39 11.52
CA LEU A 265 -3.04 -0.36 10.94
C LEU A 265 -2.58 -1.71 10.37
N LEU A 266 -1.44 -1.73 9.65
CA LEU A 266 -0.95 -2.97 9.06
C LEU A 266 -0.42 -3.95 10.12
N LEU A 267 0.31 -3.45 11.12
CA LEU A 267 0.73 -4.27 12.27
C LEU A 267 -0.47 -4.85 13.03
N SER A 268 -1.49 -4.03 13.29
CA SER A 268 -2.70 -4.48 13.97
C SER A 268 -3.45 -5.54 13.16
N ALA A 269 -3.55 -5.36 11.83
CA ALA A 269 -4.18 -6.33 10.95
C ALA A 269 -3.39 -7.65 10.91
N ASP A 270 -2.05 -7.60 10.93
CA ASP A 270 -1.20 -8.77 10.98
C ASP A 270 -1.33 -9.53 12.31
N LEU A 271 -1.38 -8.82 13.43
CA LEU A 271 -1.62 -9.42 14.74
C LEU A 271 -3.01 -10.07 14.83
N LEU A 272 -4.04 -9.42 14.30
CA LEU A 272 -5.39 -10.00 14.21
C LEU A 272 -5.41 -11.25 13.33
N ALA A 273 -4.72 -11.23 12.19
CA ALA A 273 -4.64 -12.39 11.31
C ALA A 273 -4.00 -13.61 12.00
N ARG A 274 -3.06 -13.38 12.93
CA ARG A 274 -2.39 -14.44 13.70
C ARG A 274 -3.20 -14.89 14.92
N ALA A 275 -4.04 -14.01 15.49
CA ALA A 275 -4.84 -14.32 16.67
C ALA A 275 -5.99 -15.28 16.38
N LEU A 276 -6.30 -15.54 15.10
CA LEU A 276 -7.34 -16.49 14.71
C LEU A 276 -6.89 -17.94 14.96
N PRO A 277 -7.85 -18.89 15.19
CA PRO A 277 -7.53 -20.24 15.64
C PRO A 277 -6.49 -20.95 14.76
N LYS A 278 -5.59 -21.70 15.42
CA LYS A 278 -4.52 -22.48 14.80
C LYS A 278 -5.09 -23.40 13.70
N GLY A 279 -4.63 -23.19 12.46
CA GLY A 279 -5.07 -23.95 11.27
C GLY A 279 -5.50 -23.09 10.09
N SER A 280 -5.80 -21.82 10.29
CA SER A 280 -6.11 -20.87 9.21
C SER A 280 -5.20 -19.67 9.28
N SER A 281 -4.03 -19.72 8.60
CA SER A 281 -3.22 -18.52 8.41
C SER A 281 -3.91 -17.61 7.39
N LEU A 282 -4.80 -16.74 7.86
CA LEU A 282 -5.45 -15.79 6.98
C LEU A 282 -4.42 -14.80 6.42
N PRO A 283 -4.43 -14.55 5.11
CA PRO A 283 -3.64 -13.47 4.53
C PRO A 283 -4.04 -12.12 5.16
N VAL A 284 -3.04 -11.29 5.47
CA VAL A 284 -3.29 -9.97 6.10
C VAL A 284 -4.16 -9.06 5.22
N GLY A 285 -4.08 -9.21 3.90
CA GLY A 285 -4.90 -8.46 2.96
C GLY A 285 -6.40 -8.74 3.08
N VAL A 286 -6.79 -9.95 3.47
CA VAL A 286 -8.20 -10.29 3.77
C VAL A 286 -8.68 -9.51 4.99
N VAL A 287 -7.86 -9.46 6.04
CA VAL A 287 -8.17 -8.71 7.27
C VAL A 287 -8.25 -7.21 7.00
N THR A 288 -7.31 -6.66 6.24
CA THR A 288 -7.33 -5.23 5.88
C THR A 288 -8.53 -4.88 5.02
N SER A 289 -8.93 -5.77 4.08
CA SER A 289 -10.11 -5.58 3.24
C SER A 289 -11.40 -5.59 4.06
N ALA A 290 -11.53 -6.52 4.99
CA ALA A 290 -12.70 -6.60 5.88
C ALA A 290 -12.79 -5.36 6.78
N LEU A 291 -11.69 -4.97 7.44
CA LEU A 291 -11.65 -3.77 8.28
C LEU A 291 -11.91 -2.49 7.49
N GLY A 292 -11.33 -2.39 6.29
CA GLY A 292 -11.52 -1.24 5.40
C GLY A 292 -12.95 -1.14 4.89
N GLY A 293 -13.57 -2.25 4.51
CA GLY A 293 -14.97 -2.31 4.08
C GLY A 293 -15.93 -1.87 5.19
N ILE A 294 -15.74 -2.38 6.41
CA ILE A 294 -16.52 -1.97 7.59
C ILE A 294 -16.33 -0.47 7.86
N TYR A 295 -15.10 0.03 7.77
CA TYR A 295 -14.80 1.43 7.96
C TYR A 295 -15.54 2.33 6.95
N LEU A 296 -15.55 1.94 5.67
CA LEU A 296 -16.26 2.67 4.62
C LEU A 296 -17.78 2.65 4.84
N LEU A 297 -18.36 1.52 5.24
CA LEU A 297 -19.77 1.44 5.60
C LEU A 297 -20.14 2.41 6.72
N VAL A 298 -19.33 2.46 7.79
CA VAL A 298 -19.54 3.40 8.90
C VAL A 298 -19.44 4.85 8.42
N LEU A 299 -18.53 5.15 7.49
CA LEU A 299 -18.42 6.49 6.91
C LEU A 299 -19.65 6.86 6.09
N LEU A 300 -20.14 5.95 5.26
CA LEU A 300 -21.32 6.16 4.42
C LEU A 300 -22.56 6.44 5.27
N ILE A 301 -22.79 5.63 6.29
CA ILE A 301 -23.92 5.80 7.23
C ILE A 301 -23.85 7.17 7.95
N LYS A 302 -22.66 7.60 8.35
CA LYS A 302 -22.46 8.91 8.98
C LYS A 302 -22.63 10.08 8.02
N ALA A 303 -22.28 9.90 6.75
CA ALA A 303 -22.48 10.92 5.73
C ALA A 303 -23.96 11.07 5.37
N TRP A 304 -24.73 10.00 5.39
CA TRP A 304 -26.17 10.02 5.07
C TRP A 304 -27.03 10.61 6.19
N LYS A 305 -26.53 10.62 7.44
CA LYS A 305 -27.24 11.21 8.59
C LYS A 305 -26.96 12.71 8.76
N ARG A 306 -26.19 13.34 7.90
CA ARG A 306 -25.93 14.78 7.84
C ARG A 306 -26.63 15.44 6.68
#